data_9b1b30234c03990f91b117ae71aaac55
#
_entry.id   9b1b30234c03990f91b117ae71aaac55
#
_cell.length_a   1.000
_cell.length_b   1.000
_cell.length_c   1.000
_cell.angle_alpha   90.00
_cell.angle_beta   90.00
_cell.angle_gamma   90.00
#
_symmetry.space_group_name_H-M   'P 1'
#
loop_
_entity.id
_entity.type
_entity.pdbx_description
1 polymer ?
#
loop_
_entity_poly.entity_id
_entity_poly.type
_entity_poly.pdbx_seq_one_letter_code
_entity_poly.pdbx_strand_id
1 'polypeptide(L)'
;MSHVAFVSDRADVQAVLPQLLMVSAKVCTLQDAQEIEQRLPPHYYFIRDRSHWVTDVVLCTFLRLVSVHLREAGFRQRIALIMDTCPSHMTWRVFFTMKECGMVPVLVPARLTPLMQPLDVFVFAKYKRRLQNEFVRVLLAQGTNDFSVKTIVRIASETWTQTARQVSSPRIFETCGYGGFQTTLTTRLTRVSYGTGLRRPAPP
;
A
#
# COMPACT_ATOMS: atom_id res chain seq x y z
N MET A 1 0.09 6.55 -12.93
CA MET A 1 0.23 6.92 -11.51
C MET A 1 0.54 5.68 -10.71
N SER A 2 1.48 5.77 -9.77
CA SER A 2 1.76 4.75 -8.77
C SER A 2 1.41 5.27 -7.37
N HIS A 3 0.95 4.38 -6.50
CA HIS A 3 0.65 4.69 -5.11
C HIS A 3 1.45 3.73 -4.22
N VAL A 4 2.39 4.27 -3.43
CA VAL A 4 3.06 3.53 -2.37
C VAL A 4 2.19 3.65 -1.12
N ALA A 5 1.46 2.60 -0.85
CA ALA A 5 0.43 2.55 0.18
C ALA A 5 0.91 1.77 1.40
N PHE A 6 0.67 2.31 2.58
CA PHE A 6 0.91 1.63 3.85
C PHE A 6 -0.39 1.42 4.61
N VAL A 7 -0.49 0.25 5.22
CA VAL A 7 -1.55 -0.07 6.19
C VAL A 7 -0.94 -0.66 7.45
N SER A 8 -1.58 -0.38 8.58
CA SER A 8 -1.19 -0.89 9.89
C SER A 8 -2.32 -1.72 10.50
N ASP A 9 -1.95 -2.67 11.35
CA ASP A 9 -2.86 -3.39 12.25
C ASP A 9 -3.42 -2.50 13.37
N ARG A 10 -2.81 -1.34 13.59
CA ARG A 10 -3.16 -0.37 14.64
C ARG A 10 -3.74 0.90 14.03
N ALA A 11 -4.89 1.33 14.51
CA ALA A 11 -5.58 2.53 14.03
C ALA A 11 -4.82 3.83 14.35
N ASP A 12 -4.16 3.91 15.49
CA ASP A 12 -3.33 5.05 15.89
C ASP A 12 -2.09 5.20 15.02
N VAL A 13 -1.44 4.10 14.66
CA VAL A 13 -0.34 4.07 13.69
C VAL A 13 -0.85 4.44 12.30
N GLN A 14 -1.98 3.86 11.87
CA GLN A 14 -2.58 4.16 10.56
C GLN A 14 -2.87 5.65 10.37
N ALA A 15 -3.26 6.34 11.43
CA ALA A 15 -3.61 7.77 11.37
C ALA A 15 -2.43 8.67 10.99
N VAL A 16 -1.20 8.24 11.26
CA VAL A 16 0.03 9.02 11.01
C VAL A 16 0.90 8.46 9.88
N LEU A 17 0.52 7.30 9.30
CA LEU A 17 1.28 6.70 8.20
C LEU A 17 1.21 7.55 6.95
N PRO A 18 2.36 8.02 6.41
CA PRO A 18 2.38 8.74 5.17
C PRO A 18 2.03 7.84 3.98
N GLN A 19 1.49 8.46 2.94
CA GLN A 19 1.15 7.84 1.66
C GLN A 19 1.89 8.59 0.56
N LEU A 20 2.37 7.88 -0.47
CA LEU A 20 3.09 8.49 -1.58
C LEU A 20 2.36 8.25 -2.90
N LEU A 21 2.07 9.34 -3.61
CA LEU A 21 1.55 9.30 -4.97
C LEU A 21 2.62 9.77 -5.95
N MET A 22 2.84 8.99 -7.01
CA MET A 22 3.79 9.33 -8.06
C MET A 22 3.10 9.43 -9.41
N VAL A 23 3.39 10.51 -10.13
CA VAL A 23 2.84 10.73 -11.47
C VAL A 23 3.97 11.04 -12.45
N SER A 24 3.81 10.56 -13.69
CA SER A 24 4.78 10.85 -14.74
C SER A 24 4.72 12.32 -15.14
N ALA A 25 5.89 12.93 -15.30
CA ALA A 25 6.05 14.27 -15.83
C ALA A 25 5.51 14.46 -17.26
N LYS A 26 5.22 13.35 -17.97
CA LYS A 26 4.61 13.38 -19.30
C LYS A 26 3.15 13.84 -19.27
N VAL A 27 2.44 13.62 -18.15
CA VAL A 27 1.00 13.92 -18.01
C VAL A 27 0.70 14.92 -16.90
N CYS A 28 1.70 15.40 -16.18
CA CYS A 28 1.58 16.33 -15.07
C CYS A 28 2.56 17.48 -15.28
N THR A 29 2.07 18.69 -15.42
CA THR A 29 2.91 19.90 -15.50
C THR A 29 3.48 20.27 -14.13
N LEU A 30 4.44 21.19 -14.07
CA LEU A 30 4.94 21.72 -12.78
C LEU A 30 3.85 22.47 -12.02
N GLN A 31 3.03 23.24 -12.73
CA GLN A 31 1.90 23.94 -12.14
C GLN A 31 0.88 22.96 -11.54
N ASP A 32 0.52 21.90 -12.28
CA ASP A 32 -0.36 20.84 -11.74
C ASP A 32 0.21 20.21 -10.46
N ALA A 33 1.52 19.96 -10.43
CA ALA A 33 2.17 19.39 -9.26
C ALA A 33 2.05 20.28 -8.03
N GLN A 34 2.31 21.59 -8.19
CA GLN A 34 2.16 22.57 -7.11
C GLN A 34 0.71 22.65 -6.59
N GLU A 35 -0.26 22.69 -7.50
CA GLU A 35 -1.67 22.72 -7.12
C GLU A 35 -2.12 21.42 -6.43
N ILE A 36 -1.58 20.27 -6.86
CA ILE A 36 -1.83 18.96 -6.22
C ILE A 36 -1.30 18.98 -4.80
N GLU A 37 -0.03 19.34 -4.60
CA GLU A 37 0.62 19.36 -3.28
C GLU A 37 -0.13 20.22 -2.27
N GLN A 38 -0.66 21.37 -2.70
CA GLN A 38 -1.44 22.27 -1.84
C GLN A 38 -2.80 21.69 -1.39
N ARG A 39 -3.34 20.70 -2.12
CA ARG A 39 -4.68 20.16 -1.90
C ARG A 39 -4.69 18.72 -1.38
N LEU A 40 -3.52 18.10 -1.25
CA LEU A 40 -3.42 16.75 -0.72
C LEU A 40 -3.85 16.69 0.75
N PRO A 41 -4.50 15.60 1.17
CA PRO A 41 -4.77 15.38 2.59
C PRO A 41 -3.48 15.33 3.42
N PRO A 42 -3.53 15.60 4.73
CA PRO A 42 -2.39 15.43 5.62
C PRO A 42 -1.73 14.06 5.47
N HIS A 43 -0.42 14.00 5.61
CA HIS A 43 0.41 12.78 5.45
C HIS A 43 0.44 12.19 4.04
N TYR A 44 -0.02 12.92 3.02
CA TYR A 44 0.22 12.56 1.63
C TYR A 44 1.41 13.31 1.06
N TYR A 45 2.20 12.59 0.28
CA TYR A 45 3.33 13.12 -0.46
C TYR A 45 3.13 12.88 -1.94
N PHE A 46 3.61 13.81 -2.74
CA PHE A 46 3.48 13.75 -4.19
C PHE A 46 4.85 13.86 -4.85
N ILE A 47 5.10 13.00 -5.82
CA ILE A 47 6.29 13.05 -6.64
C ILE A 47 5.88 13.12 -8.11
N ARG A 48 6.36 14.15 -8.79
CA ARG A 48 6.37 14.26 -10.23
C ARG A 48 7.75 13.87 -10.74
N ASP A 49 7.85 12.77 -11.48
CA ASP A 49 9.12 12.26 -12.01
C ASP A 49 8.97 11.85 -13.48
N ARG A 50 10.11 11.59 -14.16
CA ARG A 50 10.12 11.10 -15.55
C ARG A 50 9.30 9.83 -15.73
N SER A 51 9.31 8.96 -14.74
CA SER A 51 8.56 7.72 -14.66
C SER A 51 7.61 7.75 -13.47
N HIS A 52 6.56 6.94 -13.51
CA HIS A 52 5.69 6.68 -12.37
C HIS A 52 6.09 5.43 -11.58
N TRP A 53 7.20 4.79 -11.94
CA TRP A 53 7.70 3.58 -11.27
C TRP A 53 8.45 3.92 -9.99
N VAL A 54 8.15 3.18 -8.94
CA VAL A 54 8.83 3.30 -7.64
C VAL A 54 10.18 2.59 -7.73
N THR A 55 11.26 3.37 -7.65
CA THR A 55 12.63 2.84 -7.57
C THR A 55 13.01 2.55 -6.13
N ASP A 56 14.10 1.81 -5.91
CA ASP A 56 14.65 1.57 -4.58
C ASP A 56 15.06 2.88 -3.87
N VAL A 57 15.54 3.87 -4.62
CA VAL A 57 15.89 5.19 -4.07
C VAL A 57 14.67 5.91 -3.53
N VAL A 58 13.59 5.95 -4.30
CA VAL A 58 12.32 6.56 -3.87
C VAL A 58 11.77 5.82 -2.66
N LEU A 59 11.79 4.49 -2.68
CA LEU A 59 11.34 3.67 -1.57
C LEU A 59 12.16 3.95 -0.30
N CYS A 60 13.48 4.00 -0.38
CA CYS A 60 14.35 4.31 0.76
C CYS A 60 14.06 5.69 1.36
N THR A 61 13.90 6.71 0.51
CA THR A 61 13.53 8.05 0.97
C THR A 61 12.19 8.03 1.69
N PHE A 62 11.24 7.30 1.14
CA PHE A 62 9.91 7.21 1.73
C PHE A 62 9.89 6.40 3.04
N LEU A 63 10.67 5.33 3.17
CA LEU A 63 10.83 4.58 4.42
C LEU A 63 11.40 5.45 5.55
N ARG A 64 12.38 6.32 5.23
CA ARG A 64 12.89 7.30 6.21
C ARG A 64 11.81 8.26 6.66
N LEU A 65 11.00 8.74 5.73
CA LEU A 65 9.87 9.62 6.03
C LEU A 65 8.83 8.91 6.93
N VAL A 66 8.48 7.66 6.64
CA VAL A 66 7.63 6.83 7.51
C VAL A 66 8.21 6.76 8.92
N SER A 67 9.52 6.51 9.04
CA SER A 67 10.20 6.44 10.34
C SER A 67 10.13 7.78 11.10
N VAL A 68 10.27 8.91 10.42
CA VAL A 68 10.12 10.25 11.03
C VAL A 68 8.71 10.44 11.57
N HIS A 69 7.69 10.25 10.75
CA HIS A 69 6.28 10.39 11.17
C HIS A 69 5.94 9.52 12.38
N LEU A 70 6.39 8.28 12.38
CA LEU A 70 6.15 7.38 13.50
C LEU A 70 6.85 7.84 14.79
N ARG A 71 8.09 8.32 14.70
CA ARG A 71 8.83 8.86 15.84
C ARG A 71 8.21 10.14 16.41
N GLU A 72 7.78 11.05 15.54
CA GLU A 72 7.08 12.28 15.92
C GLU A 72 5.76 12.00 16.63
N ALA A 73 5.05 10.94 16.19
CA ALA A 73 3.85 10.45 16.85
C ALA A 73 4.11 9.59 18.11
N GLY A 74 5.38 9.49 18.57
CA GLY A 74 5.75 8.81 19.80
C GLY A 74 6.03 7.30 19.67
N PHE A 75 5.95 6.72 18.47
CA PHE A 75 6.24 5.30 18.25
C PHE A 75 7.75 5.06 18.21
N ARG A 76 8.27 4.34 19.23
CA ARG A 76 9.71 4.01 19.37
C ARG A 76 10.04 2.54 19.17
N GLN A 77 9.03 1.69 19.01
CA GLN A 77 9.18 0.25 18.87
C GLN A 77 9.64 -0.13 17.48
N ARG A 78 10.26 -1.31 17.37
CA ARG A 78 10.54 -1.92 16.06
C ARG A 78 9.24 -2.28 15.36
N ILE A 79 9.23 -2.10 14.05
CA ILE A 79 8.06 -2.32 13.20
C ILE A 79 8.36 -3.47 12.24
N ALA A 80 7.48 -4.47 12.18
CA ALA A 80 7.51 -5.47 11.12
C ALA A 80 6.90 -4.87 9.85
N LEU A 81 7.69 -4.76 8.78
CA LEU A 81 7.23 -4.29 7.48
C LEU A 81 7.02 -5.48 6.55
N ILE A 82 5.75 -5.80 6.30
CA ILE A 82 5.35 -6.88 5.41
C ILE A 82 5.39 -6.36 3.97
N MET A 83 6.16 -6.99 3.12
CA MET A 83 6.37 -6.56 1.74
C MET A 83 6.56 -7.75 0.80
N ASP A 84 6.22 -7.57 -0.47
CA ASP A 84 6.49 -8.55 -1.51
C ASP A 84 7.97 -8.56 -1.94
N THR A 85 8.34 -9.54 -2.76
CA THR A 85 9.69 -9.71 -3.30
C THR A 85 9.88 -9.00 -4.65
N CYS A 86 9.25 -7.84 -4.84
CA CYS A 86 9.48 -7.00 -6.01
C CYS A 86 10.98 -6.61 -6.11
N PRO A 87 11.61 -6.60 -7.29
CA PRO A 87 13.04 -6.30 -7.43
C PRO A 87 13.47 -4.99 -6.79
N SER A 88 12.65 -3.93 -6.87
CA SER A 88 12.94 -2.64 -6.22
C SER A 88 12.93 -2.70 -4.69
N HIS A 89 12.26 -3.71 -4.10
CA HIS A 89 12.23 -3.95 -2.66
C HIS A 89 13.41 -4.78 -2.18
N MET A 90 14.02 -5.57 -3.06
CA MET A 90 15.03 -6.58 -2.73
C MET A 90 16.47 -6.08 -2.87
N THR A 91 16.68 -4.78 -2.87
CA THR A 91 18.04 -4.21 -2.94
C THR A 91 18.66 -4.11 -1.54
N TRP A 92 20.01 -4.25 -1.47
CA TRP A 92 20.74 -4.06 -0.21
C TRP A 92 20.46 -2.69 0.43
N ARG A 93 20.24 -1.67 -0.41
CA ARG A 93 19.94 -0.29 0.00
C ARG A 93 18.63 -0.22 0.78
N VAL A 94 17.59 -0.92 0.32
CA VAL A 94 16.31 -0.98 1.00
C VAL A 94 16.46 -1.67 2.36
N PHE A 95 17.12 -2.83 2.42
CA PHE A 95 17.34 -3.54 3.69
C PHE A 95 18.16 -2.74 4.70
N PHE A 96 19.20 -2.06 4.21
CA PHE A 96 20.02 -1.17 5.06
C PHE A 96 19.18 -0.01 5.60
N THR A 97 18.40 0.65 4.74
CA THR A 97 17.48 1.73 5.15
C THR A 97 16.45 1.25 6.18
N MET A 98 15.86 0.08 5.97
CA MET A 98 14.92 -0.50 6.94
C MET A 98 15.56 -0.71 8.30
N LYS A 99 16.78 -1.27 8.32
CA LYS A 99 17.55 -1.44 9.57
C LYS A 99 17.80 -0.11 10.27
N GLU A 100 18.22 0.94 9.56
CA GLU A 100 18.41 2.29 10.10
C GLU A 100 17.11 2.87 10.68
N CYS A 101 15.98 2.59 10.02
CA CYS A 101 14.66 3.05 10.44
C CYS A 101 14.01 2.21 11.56
N GLY A 102 14.68 1.16 12.05
CA GLY A 102 14.13 0.26 13.05
C GLY A 102 13.02 -0.65 12.52
N MET A 103 12.99 -0.86 11.21
CA MET A 103 12.02 -1.74 10.54
C MET A 103 12.62 -3.14 10.32
N VAL A 104 11.81 -4.16 10.55
CA VAL A 104 12.16 -5.57 10.32
C VAL A 104 11.41 -6.03 9.07
N PRO A 105 12.09 -6.43 7.99
CA PRO A 105 11.43 -6.92 6.79
C PRO A 105 10.79 -8.29 7.04
N VAL A 106 9.53 -8.42 6.66
CA VAL A 106 8.79 -9.68 6.57
C VAL A 106 8.42 -9.89 5.11
N LEU A 107 9.18 -10.75 4.44
CA LEU A 107 9.04 -10.97 3.01
C LEU A 107 7.91 -11.96 2.72
N VAL A 108 6.99 -11.55 1.86
CA VAL A 108 5.95 -12.44 1.31
C VAL A 108 6.55 -13.17 0.12
N PRO A 109 6.66 -14.51 0.15
CA PRO A 109 7.20 -15.27 -0.96
C PRO A 109 6.44 -15.00 -2.27
N ALA A 110 7.16 -15.09 -3.39
CA ALA A 110 6.55 -14.98 -4.71
C ALA A 110 5.34 -15.92 -4.85
N ARG A 111 4.27 -15.46 -5.49
CA ARG A 111 2.97 -16.15 -5.68
C ARG A 111 2.10 -16.29 -4.41
N LEU A 112 2.58 -15.94 -3.21
CA LEU A 112 1.78 -15.94 -1.99
C LEU A 112 1.18 -14.56 -1.64
N THR A 113 1.53 -13.52 -2.37
CA THR A 113 1.00 -12.15 -2.21
C THR A 113 -0.54 -12.11 -2.11
N PRO A 114 -1.31 -12.80 -2.98
CA PRO A 114 -2.77 -12.79 -2.87
C PRO A 114 -3.33 -13.51 -1.63
N LEU A 115 -2.49 -14.20 -0.87
CA LEU A 115 -2.89 -14.94 0.33
C LEU A 115 -2.37 -14.32 1.63
N MET A 116 -1.16 -13.74 1.58
CA MET A 116 -0.41 -13.34 2.76
C MET A 116 -0.18 -11.83 2.86
N GLN A 117 -0.29 -11.07 1.77
CA GLN A 117 -0.09 -9.63 1.84
C GLN A 117 -1.40 -8.90 2.18
N PRO A 118 -1.51 -8.26 3.35
CA PRO A 118 -2.76 -7.61 3.79
C PRO A 118 -3.33 -6.62 2.78
N LEU A 119 -2.46 -5.85 2.11
CA LEU A 119 -2.86 -4.90 1.07
C LEU A 119 -3.59 -5.58 -0.09
N ASP A 120 -3.04 -6.69 -0.62
CA ASP A 120 -3.62 -7.40 -1.77
C ASP A 120 -4.87 -8.19 -1.39
N VAL A 121 -4.85 -8.78 -0.20
CA VAL A 121 -5.96 -9.65 0.25
C VAL A 121 -7.21 -8.85 0.58
N PHE A 122 -7.07 -7.70 1.26
CA PHE A 122 -8.23 -7.00 1.84
C PHE A 122 -8.40 -5.57 1.38
N VAL A 123 -7.31 -4.88 1.04
CA VAL A 123 -7.35 -3.43 0.85
C VAL A 123 -7.55 -3.05 -0.60
N PHE A 124 -6.71 -3.55 -1.49
CA PHE A 124 -6.71 -3.11 -2.89
C PHE A 124 -7.99 -3.46 -3.64
N ALA A 125 -8.65 -4.58 -3.34
CA ALA A 125 -9.93 -4.90 -3.96
C ALA A 125 -11.01 -3.88 -3.59
N LYS A 126 -11.08 -3.50 -2.30
CA LYS A 126 -12.03 -2.47 -1.82
C LYS A 126 -11.68 -1.10 -2.37
N TYR A 127 -10.40 -0.75 -2.37
CA TYR A 127 -9.90 0.51 -2.90
C TYR A 127 -10.21 0.66 -4.39
N LYS A 128 -9.86 -0.32 -5.22
CA LYS A 128 -10.12 -0.32 -6.66
C LYS A 128 -11.62 -0.18 -6.97
N ARG A 129 -12.47 -0.92 -6.26
CA ARG A 129 -13.92 -0.83 -6.42
C ARG A 129 -14.47 0.57 -6.10
N ARG A 130 -14.02 1.18 -5.00
CA ARG A 130 -14.41 2.54 -4.63
C ARG A 130 -13.89 3.57 -5.62
N LEU A 131 -12.62 3.43 -6.00
CA LEU A 131 -11.99 4.28 -7.00
C LEU A 131 -12.79 4.28 -8.30
N GLN A 132 -13.19 3.11 -8.78
CA GLN A 132 -14.02 2.95 -9.97
C GLN A 132 -15.38 3.65 -9.80
N ASN A 133 -16.06 3.48 -8.67
CA ASN A 133 -17.33 4.13 -8.38
C ASN A 133 -17.19 5.66 -8.37
N GLU A 134 -16.13 6.20 -7.78
CA GLU A 134 -15.88 7.65 -7.77
C GLU A 134 -15.58 8.19 -9.17
N PHE A 135 -14.83 7.47 -10.00
CA PHE A 135 -14.63 7.85 -11.39
C PHE A 135 -15.94 7.87 -12.17
N VAL A 136 -16.79 6.85 -12.01
CA VAL A 136 -18.12 6.81 -12.65
C VAL A 136 -18.97 7.98 -12.17
N ARG A 137 -18.99 8.29 -10.87
CA ARG A 137 -19.74 9.42 -10.30
C ARG A 137 -19.31 10.77 -10.92
N VAL A 138 -17.99 10.99 -11.01
CA VAL A 138 -17.43 12.21 -11.58
C VAL A 138 -17.73 12.30 -13.09
N LEU A 139 -17.59 11.17 -13.82
CA LEU A 139 -17.94 11.06 -15.23
C LEU A 139 -19.39 11.48 -15.50
N LEU A 140 -20.33 10.92 -14.72
CA LEU A 140 -21.75 11.25 -14.86
C LEU A 140 -22.05 12.71 -14.51
N ALA A 141 -21.33 13.30 -13.56
CA ALA A 141 -21.50 14.70 -13.17
C ALA A 141 -20.90 15.69 -14.20
N GLN A 142 -19.81 15.33 -14.85
CA GLN A 142 -19.09 16.22 -15.78
C GLN A 142 -19.46 16.00 -17.25
N GLY A 143 -20.05 14.83 -17.57
CA GLY A 143 -20.39 14.48 -18.95
C GLY A 143 -19.19 14.23 -19.88
N THR A 144 -17.98 14.08 -19.32
CA THR A 144 -16.74 13.89 -20.07
C THR A 144 -15.87 12.81 -19.46
N ASN A 145 -15.16 12.07 -20.30
CA ASN A 145 -14.16 11.05 -19.93
C ASN A 145 -12.76 11.65 -19.73
N ASP A 146 -12.59 12.95 -19.94
CA ASP A 146 -11.30 13.61 -19.80
C ASP A 146 -11.05 14.04 -18.35
N PHE A 147 -10.37 13.19 -17.62
CA PHE A 147 -9.97 13.48 -16.25
C PHE A 147 -8.61 14.15 -16.21
N SER A 148 -8.56 15.37 -15.68
CA SER A 148 -7.27 16.00 -15.39
C SER A 148 -6.48 15.17 -14.36
N VAL A 149 -5.16 15.26 -14.43
CA VAL A 149 -4.28 14.60 -13.44
C VAL A 149 -4.62 15.02 -12.00
N LYS A 150 -5.01 16.27 -11.79
CA LYS A 150 -5.45 16.78 -10.48
C LYS A 150 -6.69 16.04 -9.98
N THR A 151 -7.66 15.83 -10.84
CA THR A 151 -8.87 15.06 -10.51
C THR A 151 -8.53 13.61 -10.15
N ILE A 152 -7.66 12.96 -10.92
CA ILE A 152 -7.24 11.58 -10.67
C ILE A 152 -6.54 11.46 -9.29
N VAL A 153 -5.61 12.36 -9.00
CA VAL A 153 -4.85 12.34 -7.73
C VAL A 153 -5.79 12.63 -6.54
N ARG A 154 -6.69 13.60 -6.66
CA ARG A 154 -7.69 13.91 -5.63
C ARG A 154 -8.57 12.68 -5.33
N ILE A 155 -9.18 12.10 -6.35
CA ILE A 155 -10.04 10.91 -6.18
C ILE A 155 -9.24 9.76 -5.54
N ALA A 156 -8.02 9.53 -5.99
CA ALA A 156 -7.17 8.47 -5.46
C ALA A 156 -6.86 8.67 -3.97
N SER A 157 -6.43 9.87 -3.56
CA SER A 157 -6.07 10.18 -2.17
C SER A 157 -7.27 10.13 -1.23
N GLU A 158 -8.40 10.73 -1.62
CA GLU A 158 -9.64 10.72 -0.83
C GLU A 158 -10.17 9.28 -0.65
N THR A 159 -10.23 8.52 -1.75
CA THR A 159 -10.69 7.13 -1.73
C THR A 159 -9.79 6.24 -0.88
N TRP A 160 -8.47 6.43 -0.95
CA TRP A 160 -7.53 5.71 -0.11
C TRP A 160 -7.74 6.02 1.37
N THR A 161 -7.82 7.30 1.73
CA THR A 161 -8.06 7.73 3.12
C THR A 161 -9.28 7.06 3.73
N GLN A 162 -10.39 7.03 2.98
CA GLN A 162 -11.62 6.36 3.43
C GLN A 162 -11.44 4.84 3.55
N THR A 163 -10.69 4.24 2.61
CA THR A 163 -10.48 2.79 2.60
C THR A 163 -9.55 2.38 3.74
N ALA A 164 -8.43 3.07 3.93
CA ALA A 164 -7.44 2.75 4.97
C ALA A 164 -8.04 2.82 6.38
N ARG A 165 -8.88 3.83 6.67
CA ARG A 165 -9.59 3.93 7.96
C ARG A 165 -10.48 2.73 8.28
N GLN A 166 -11.06 2.11 7.25
CA GLN A 166 -11.98 0.98 7.43
C GLN A 166 -11.29 -0.39 7.48
N VAL A 167 -10.05 -0.45 7.03
CA VAL A 167 -9.31 -1.71 6.93
C VAL A 167 -8.16 -1.82 7.93
N SER A 168 -7.86 -0.75 8.68
CA SER A 168 -6.89 -0.80 9.76
C SER A 168 -7.44 -1.63 10.91
N SER A 169 -7.01 -2.89 10.99
CA SER A 169 -7.50 -3.85 11.99
C SER A 169 -6.52 -5.01 12.16
N PRO A 170 -6.22 -5.43 13.40
CA PRO A 170 -5.43 -6.63 13.68
C PRO A 170 -5.94 -7.87 12.94
N ARG A 171 -7.26 -8.02 12.85
CA ARG A 171 -7.91 -9.17 12.21
C ARG A 171 -7.49 -9.38 10.75
N ILE A 172 -7.20 -8.32 10.02
CA ILE A 172 -6.74 -8.41 8.62
C ILE A 172 -5.37 -9.06 8.57
N PHE A 173 -4.47 -8.67 9.46
CA PHE A 173 -3.13 -9.21 9.57
C PHE A 173 -3.15 -10.67 10.07
N GLU A 174 -3.94 -10.96 11.09
CA GLU A 174 -4.17 -12.33 11.58
C GLU A 174 -4.67 -13.26 10.49
N THR A 175 -5.62 -12.79 9.67
CA THR A 175 -6.14 -13.58 8.54
C THR A 175 -5.08 -13.87 7.49
N CYS A 176 -4.07 -13.01 7.36
CA CYS A 176 -2.90 -13.21 6.50
C CYS A 176 -1.80 -14.05 7.16
N GLY A 177 -1.97 -14.46 8.42
CA GLY A 177 -1.02 -15.27 9.18
C GLY A 177 -0.01 -14.47 10.02
N TYR A 178 -0.25 -13.18 10.22
CA TYR A 178 0.60 -12.31 11.03
C TYR A 178 -0.07 -12.03 12.38
N GLY A 179 0.41 -12.69 13.43
CA GLY A 179 -0.17 -12.64 14.77
C GLY A 179 -1.09 -13.82 15.08
N GLY A 180 -1.45 -14.00 16.34
CA GLY A 180 -2.43 -14.94 16.86
C GLY A 180 -2.40 -16.36 16.30
N PHE A 181 -3.55 -16.89 15.95
CA PHE A 181 -3.70 -18.29 15.54
C PHE A 181 -3.56 -18.47 14.02
N GLN A 182 -2.61 -19.29 13.59
CA GLN A 182 -2.32 -19.63 12.18
C GLN A 182 -3.43 -20.41 11.46
N THR A 183 -4.49 -20.84 12.15
CA THR A 183 -5.57 -21.68 11.61
C THR A 183 -6.24 -21.13 10.37
N THR A 184 -6.47 -19.82 10.32
CA THR A 184 -7.13 -19.15 9.17
C THR A 184 -6.26 -19.19 7.92
N LEU A 185 -4.95 -18.93 8.04
CA LEU A 185 -4.03 -19.00 6.91
C LEU A 185 -3.88 -20.43 6.42
N THR A 186 -3.71 -21.40 7.32
CA THR A 186 -3.64 -22.83 6.97
C THR A 186 -4.87 -23.27 6.20
N THR A 187 -6.08 -22.89 6.65
CA THR A 187 -7.33 -23.19 5.95
C THR A 187 -7.37 -22.57 4.54
N ARG A 188 -6.89 -21.35 4.38
CA ARG A 188 -6.84 -20.67 3.07
C ARG A 188 -5.83 -21.34 2.14
N LEU A 189 -4.63 -21.66 2.61
CA LEU A 189 -3.60 -22.37 1.86
C LEU A 189 -4.10 -23.72 1.40
N THR A 190 -4.78 -24.47 2.29
CA THR A 190 -5.38 -25.77 1.96
C THR A 190 -6.42 -25.63 0.84
N ARG A 191 -7.32 -24.65 0.90
CA ARG A 191 -8.32 -24.41 -0.15
C ARG A 191 -7.69 -24.10 -1.52
N VAL A 192 -6.62 -23.31 -1.55
CA VAL A 192 -5.88 -23.00 -2.79
C VAL A 192 -5.21 -24.26 -3.35
N SER A 193 -4.56 -25.04 -2.50
CA SER A 193 -3.89 -26.28 -2.92
C SER A 193 -4.88 -27.28 -3.54
N TYR A 194 -6.09 -27.40 -3.01
CA TYR A 194 -7.12 -28.27 -3.55
C TYR A 194 -7.79 -27.71 -4.81
N GLY A 195 -7.92 -26.42 -4.93
CA GLY A 195 -8.48 -25.77 -6.14
C GLY A 195 -7.56 -25.86 -7.36
N THR A 196 -6.26 -26.08 -7.18
CA THR A 196 -5.27 -26.21 -8.26
C THR A 196 -5.01 -27.64 -8.73
N GLY A 197 -5.80 -28.63 -8.30
CA GLY A 197 -5.66 -30.02 -8.72
C GLY A 197 -4.47 -30.77 -8.09
N LEU A 198 -3.81 -30.20 -7.12
CA LEU A 198 -2.79 -30.90 -6.34
C LEU A 198 -3.46 -31.96 -5.46
N ARG A 199 -3.16 -33.26 -5.72
CA ARG A 199 -3.66 -34.37 -4.91
C ARG A 199 -3.18 -34.24 -3.45
N ARG A 200 -4.05 -34.59 -2.50
CA ARG A 200 -3.65 -34.78 -1.10
C ARG A 200 -2.50 -35.75 -1.04
N PRO A 201 -1.41 -35.48 -0.30
CA PRO A 201 -0.54 -36.54 0.14
C PRO A 201 -1.37 -37.53 0.97
N ALA A 202 -1.18 -38.82 0.75
CA ALA A 202 -1.82 -39.83 1.54
C ALA A 202 -1.46 -39.62 3.01
N PRO A 203 -2.40 -39.82 3.96
CA PRO A 203 -2.07 -39.79 5.38
C PRO A 203 -1.02 -40.86 5.70
N PRO A 204 -0.10 -40.60 6.64
CA PRO A 204 0.89 -41.57 7.07
C PRO A 204 0.27 -42.83 7.65
#